data_2cfb2fc319d91820e4de7c82c49759b0
#
_entry.id   2cfb2fc319d91820e4de7c82c49759b0
#
_cell.length_a   1.000
_cell.length_b   1.000
_cell.length_c   1.000
_cell.angle_alpha   90.00
_cell.angle_beta   90.00
_cell.angle_gamma   90.00
#
_symmetry.space_group_name_H-M   'P 1'
#
loop_
_entity.id
_entity.type
_entity.pdbx_description
1 polymer ?
#
loop_
_entity_poly.entity_id
_entity_poly.type
_entity_poly.pdbx_seq_one_letter_code
_entity_poly.pdbx_strand_id
1 'polypeptide(L)'
;MNIAFAQTKYSTTSEDFNNFHSTVSCAERMFKNDSLLQAFGKYGTAFENYNGSINPTHYFKATLCALKIREEFKALDYLEKAIKNGYEIDSNKTSLIVFNNQNTNNEYRQNINKWTAFRDSGRNTSWENEIDALQEEGKTHSTSTFKTAVESCVNCFKNKTCNKTTPDYVSKYKLVKEKMKADSITASKLLASTKQFGFPNMKLVNKKECAIARTILLNYDCDKKNERLDDLLFKALNEGYISPSFYAQVIDRRNVMNGLTPEFYEPITGYEKTIGKDLIIANNKRKTIGLYTIILPKATAKEKPVAGAKVGTTADTNLYDY
;
A
#
# COMPACT_ATOMS: atom_id res chain seq x y z
N MET A 1 32.83 16.58 -12.39
CA MET A 1 32.26 16.54 -11.04
C MET A 1 31.55 15.20 -10.88
N ASN A 2 32.23 14.21 -10.28
CA ASN A 2 31.67 12.86 -10.07
C ASN A 2 30.68 12.93 -8.89
N ILE A 3 29.38 12.95 -9.18
CA ILE A 3 28.36 12.78 -8.16
C ILE A 3 28.36 11.28 -7.84
N ALA A 4 29.06 10.91 -6.77
CA ALA A 4 28.94 9.58 -6.18
C ALA A 4 27.49 9.42 -5.70
N PHE A 5 26.70 8.64 -6.42
CA PHE A 5 25.40 8.18 -5.95
C PHE A 5 25.67 7.35 -4.70
N ALA A 6 25.34 7.90 -3.54
CA ALA A 6 25.25 7.13 -2.33
C ALA A 6 24.17 6.07 -2.56
N GLN A 7 24.60 4.86 -2.90
CA GLN A 7 23.71 3.70 -2.89
C GLN A 7 23.15 3.58 -1.48
N THR A 8 21.87 3.88 -1.33
CA THR A 8 21.12 3.54 -0.13
C THR A 8 21.26 2.03 0.06
N LYS A 9 21.83 1.66 1.20
CA LYS A 9 21.99 0.27 1.60
C LYS A 9 20.62 -0.28 1.98
N TYR A 10 19.79 -0.60 0.97
CA TYR A 10 18.53 -1.28 1.20
C TYR A 10 18.85 -2.72 1.61
N SER A 11 18.50 -3.09 2.82
CA SER A 11 18.50 -4.48 3.22
C SER A 11 17.51 -5.21 2.30
N THR A 12 17.91 -6.35 1.78
CA THR A 12 16.98 -7.24 1.06
C THR A 12 16.08 -7.91 2.09
N THR A 13 14.79 -8.00 1.78
CA THR A 13 13.87 -8.86 2.53
C THR A 13 14.31 -10.32 2.44
N SER A 14 13.90 -11.15 3.41
CA SER A 14 14.23 -12.57 3.38
C SER A 14 13.72 -13.23 2.09
N GLU A 15 14.38 -14.28 1.66
CA GLU A 15 13.97 -15.05 0.48
C GLU A 15 12.53 -15.57 0.65
N ASP A 16 12.19 -16.07 1.83
CA ASP A 16 10.84 -16.55 2.15
C ASP A 16 9.78 -15.46 2.00
N PHE A 17 10.07 -14.23 2.45
CA PHE A 17 9.21 -13.08 2.28
C PHE A 17 8.99 -12.76 0.79
N ASN A 18 10.08 -12.71 0.02
CA ASN A 18 10.01 -12.41 -1.42
C ASN A 18 9.22 -13.47 -2.18
N ASN A 19 9.47 -14.74 -1.87
CA ASN A 19 8.77 -15.88 -2.47
C ASN A 19 7.28 -15.84 -2.14
N PHE A 20 6.93 -15.55 -0.88
CA PHE A 20 5.55 -15.38 -0.43
C PHE A 20 4.85 -14.29 -1.23
N HIS A 21 5.37 -13.06 -1.21
CA HIS A 21 4.73 -11.92 -1.88
C HIS A 21 4.68 -12.08 -3.40
N SER A 22 5.71 -12.65 -4.02
CA SER A 22 5.70 -12.98 -5.44
C SER A 22 4.61 -14.00 -5.78
N THR A 23 4.46 -15.04 -4.95
CA THR A 23 3.46 -16.10 -5.15
C THR A 23 2.05 -15.56 -4.94
N VAL A 24 1.81 -14.75 -3.90
CA VAL A 24 0.51 -14.08 -3.66
C VAL A 24 0.17 -13.12 -4.80
N SER A 25 1.11 -12.31 -5.24
CA SER A 25 0.90 -11.39 -6.38
C SER A 25 0.55 -12.15 -7.67
N CYS A 26 1.16 -13.32 -7.87
CA CYS A 26 0.81 -14.19 -8.99
C CYS A 26 -0.62 -14.73 -8.85
N ALA A 27 -1.01 -15.18 -7.64
CA ALA A 27 -2.36 -15.64 -7.35
C ALA A 27 -3.42 -14.55 -7.61
N GLU A 28 -3.17 -13.33 -7.12
CA GLU A 28 -4.05 -12.18 -7.32
C GLU A 28 -4.25 -11.84 -8.81
N ARG A 29 -3.19 -11.89 -9.59
CA ARG A 29 -3.26 -11.68 -11.04
C ARG A 29 -4.06 -12.78 -11.73
N MET A 30 -3.87 -14.06 -11.35
CA MET A 30 -4.64 -15.19 -11.86
C MET A 30 -6.12 -15.07 -11.50
N PHE A 31 -6.42 -14.64 -10.26
CA PHE A 31 -7.78 -14.38 -9.81
C PHE A 31 -8.48 -13.28 -10.63
N LYS A 32 -7.78 -12.18 -10.92
CA LYS A 32 -8.29 -11.10 -11.79
C LYS A 32 -8.57 -11.58 -13.23
N ASN A 33 -7.76 -12.51 -13.72
CA ASN A 33 -7.90 -13.08 -15.06
C ASN A 33 -8.83 -14.31 -15.10
N ASP A 34 -9.60 -14.52 -14.06
CA ASP A 34 -10.56 -15.63 -13.90
C ASP A 34 -9.93 -17.04 -13.96
N SER A 35 -8.61 -17.13 -13.77
CA SER A 35 -7.87 -18.40 -13.65
C SER A 35 -7.95 -18.93 -12.21
N LEU A 36 -9.18 -19.23 -11.77
CA LEU A 36 -9.51 -19.41 -10.34
C LEU A 36 -8.81 -20.60 -9.71
N LEU A 37 -8.76 -21.74 -10.39
CA LEU A 37 -8.13 -22.96 -9.84
C LEU A 37 -6.61 -22.78 -9.64
N GLN A 38 -5.94 -22.15 -10.61
CA GLN A 38 -4.51 -21.84 -10.48
C GLN A 38 -4.27 -20.79 -9.38
N ALA A 39 -5.12 -19.76 -9.29
CA ALA A 39 -5.05 -18.77 -8.22
C ALA A 39 -5.18 -19.42 -6.84
N PHE A 40 -6.15 -20.30 -6.67
CA PHE A 40 -6.37 -21.03 -5.42
C PHE A 40 -5.14 -21.88 -5.03
N GLY A 41 -4.58 -22.64 -5.96
CA GLY A 41 -3.35 -23.42 -5.73
C GLY A 41 -2.17 -22.54 -5.33
N LYS A 42 -2.01 -21.35 -5.95
CA LYS A 42 -0.96 -20.42 -5.58
C LYS A 42 -1.16 -19.80 -4.20
N TYR A 43 -2.39 -19.46 -3.79
CA TYR A 43 -2.67 -19.02 -2.42
C TYR A 43 -2.30 -20.11 -1.41
N GLY A 44 -2.73 -21.37 -1.65
CA GLY A 44 -2.38 -22.51 -0.80
C GLY A 44 -0.87 -22.64 -0.63
N THR A 45 -0.13 -22.70 -1.74
CA THR A 45 1.34 -22.79 -1.72
C THR A 45 1.98 -21.64 -0.95
N ALA A 46 1.49 -20.41 -1.13
CA ALA A 46 2.03 -19.25 -0.43
C ALA A 46 1.84 -19.35 1.07
N PHE A 47 0.63 -19.74 1.52
CA PHE A 47 0.30 -19.80 2.95
C PHE A 47 0.94 -20.98 3.68
N GLU A 48 1.17 -22.10 2.99
CA GLU A 48 1.80 -23.29 3.56
C GLU A 48 3.33 -23.11 3.73
N ASN A 49 3.96 -22.36 2.86
CA ASN A 49 5.42 -22.20 2.84
C ASN A 49 5.92 -20.94 3.55
N TYR A 50 5.04 -20.14 4.13
CA TYR A 50 5.43 -18.89 4.79
C TYR A 50 5.02 -18.86 6.27
N ASN A 51 6.04 -18.73 7.13
CA ASN A 51 5.86 -18.72 8.58
C ASN A 51 5.75 -17.29 9.16
N GLY A 52 5.86 -16.26 8.33
CA GLY A 52 5.76 -14.86 8.75
C GLY A 52 4.31 -14.40 8.92
N SER A 53 4.15 -13.15 9.31
CA SER A 53 2.83 -12.52 9.41
C SER A 53 2.22 -12.33 8.02
N ILE A 54 1.00 -12.82 7.84
CA ILE A 54 0.25 -12.71 6.59
C ILE A 54 -0.81 -11.62 6.74
N ASN A 55 -0.79 -10.67 5.81
CA ASN A 55 -1.83 -9.65 5.76
C ASN A 55 -3.21 -10.30 5.58
N PRO A 56 -4.19 -9.99 6.45
CA PRO A 56 -5.49 -10.64 6.45
C PRO A 56 -6.27 -10.45 5.15
N THR A 57 -5.98 -9.43 4.36
CA THR A 57 -6.58 -9.24 3.04
C THR A 57 -6.23 -10.38 2.07
N HIS A 58 -5.05 -10.97 2.17
CA HIS A 58 -4.69 -12.10 1.31
C HIS A 58 -5.52 -13.34 1.63
N TYR A 59 -5.78 -13.61 2.92
CA TYR A 59 -6.70 -14.67 3.33
C TYR A 59 -8.12 -14.40 2.82
N PHE A 60 -8.61 -13.17 2.90
CA PHE A 60 -9.94 -12.83 2.39
C PHE A 60 -10.05 -13.01 0.87
N LYS A 61 -9.05 -12.59 0.10
CA LYS A 61 -9.02 -12.82 -1.35
C LYS A 61 -8.99 -14.32 -1.68
N ALA A 62 -8.22 -15.10 -0.94
CA ALA A 62 -8.20 -16.56 -1.06
C ALA A 62 -9.57 -17.19 -0.72
N THR A 63 -10.28 -16.65 0.29
CA THR A 63 -11.66 -17.02 0.60
C THR A 63 -12.58 -16.86 -0.60
N LEU A 64 -12.55 -15.67 -1.22
CA LEU A 64 -13.38 -15.39 -2.40
C LEU A 64 -13.02 -16.31 -3.59
N CYS A 65 -11.72 -16.60 -3.76
CA CYS A 65 -11.26 -17.53 -4.78
C CYS A 65 -11.82 -18.95 -4.53
N ALA A 66 -11.70 -19.44 -3.30
CA ALA A 66 -12.17 -20.76 -2.89
C ALA A 66 -13.69 -20.89 -3.04
N LEU A 67 -14.47 -19.88 -2.66
CA LEU A 67 -15.93 -19.86 -2.85
C LEU A 67 -16.31 -19.98 -4.34
N LYS A 68 -15.62 -19.28 -5.22
CA LYS A 68 -15.91 -19.32 -6.67
C LYS A 68 -15.67 -20.72 -7.27
N ILE A 69 -14.71 -21.48 -6.76
CA ILE A 69 -14.43 -22.86 -7.22
C ILE A 69 -15.13 -23.94 -6.37
N ARG A 70 -16.00 -23.52 -5.44
CA ARG A 70 -16.78 -24.38 -4.54
C ARG A 70 -15.96 -25.19 -3.52
N GLU A 71 -14.75 -24.71 -3.19
CA GLU A 71 -13.91 -25.24 -2.11
C GLU A 71 -14.30 -24.61 -0.75
N GLU A 72 -15.56 -24.84 -0.34
CA GLU A 72 -16.18 -24.10 0.76
C GLU A 72 -15.55 -24.35 2.13
N PHE A 73 -15.02 -25.55 2.41
CA PHE A 73 -14.31 -25.81 3.65
C PHE A 73 -13.00 -25.01 3.75
N LYS A 74 -12.26 -24.91 2.64
CA LYS A 74 -11.07 -24.08 2.58
C LYS A 74 -11.41 -22.60 2.62
N ALA A 75 -12.52 -22.19 2.01
CA ALA A 75 -13.01 -20.82 2.09
C ALA A 75 -13.32 -20.43 3.55
N LEU A 76 -13.96 -21.34 4.32
CA LEU A 76 -14.26 -21.10 5.72
C LEU A 76 -12.98 -20.99 6.58
N ASP A 77 -11.99 -21.87 6.38
CA ASP A 77 -10.67 -21.80 7.05
C ASP A 77 -9.95 -20.49 6.75
N TYR A 78 -9.90 -20.06 5.48
CA TYR A 78 -9.28 -18.79 5.11
C TYR A 78 -10.03 -17.58 5.66
N LEU A 79 -11.37 -17.64 5.72
CA LEU A 79 -12.19 -16.58 6.28
C LEU A 79 -11.95 -16.41 7.78
N GLU A 80 -11.91 -17.52 8.52
CA GLU A 80 -11.55 -17.52 9.93
C GLU A 80 -10.20 -16.86 10.17
N LYS A 81 -9.19 -17.28 9.39
CA LYS A 81 -7.84 -16.69 9.45
C LYS A 81 -7.85 -15.21 9.12
N ALA A 82 -8.61 -14.79 8.10
CA ALA A 82 -8.74 -13.38 7.75
C ALA A 82 -9.29 -12.57 8.94
N ILE A 83 -10.42 -12.98 9.50
CA ILE A 83 -11.08 -12.25 10.58
C ILE A 83 -10.21 -12.23 11.84
N LYS A 84 -9.69 -13.37 12.30
CA LYS A 84 -8.84 -13.46 13.48
C LYS A 84 -7.53 -12.65 13.35
N ASN A 85 -7.07 -12.40 12.12
CA ASN A 85 -5.91 -11.55 11.84
C ASN A 85 -6.26 -10.08 11.58
N GLY A 86 -7.51 -9.67 11.84
CA GLY A 86 -7.91 -8.27 11.83
C GLY A 86 -8.78 -7.84 10.65
N TYR A 87 -9.11 -8.76 9.70
CA TYR A 87 -9.96 -8.38 8.58
C TYR A 87 -11.38 -8.03 9.03
N GLU A 88 -11.88 -6.91 8.56
CA GLU A 88 -13.25 -6.46 8.79
C GLU A 88 -14.13 -6.78 7.59
N ILE A 89 -15.23 -7.50 7.86
CA ILE A 89 -16.24 -7.76 6.86
C ILE A 89 -17.30 -6.66 6.98
N ASP A 90 -17.30 -5.73 6.06
CA ASP A 90 -18.34 -4.71 5.95
C ASP A 90 -19.60 -5.29 5.26
N SER A 91 -20.73 -4.57 5.36
CA SER A 91 -22.01 -4.99 4.79
C SER A 91 -21.95 -5.25 3.28
N ASN A 92 -21.11 -4.50 2.56
CA ASN A 92 -20.95 -4.67 1.10
C ASN A 92 -20.22 -5.97 0.75
N LYS A 93 -19.36 -6.47 1.64
CA LYS A 93 -18.58 -7.70 1.44
C LYS A 93 -19.30 -8.94 1.95
N THR A 94 -20.23 -8.79 2.89
CA THR A 94 -21.04 -9.91 3.40
C THR A 94 -21.78 -10.61 2.26
N SER A 95 -22.27 -9.87 1.27
CA SER A 95 -22.96 -10.42 0.09
C SER A 95 -22.05 -11.27 -0.83
N LEU A 96 -20.73 -11.13 -0.70
CA LEU A 96 -19.75 -11.93 -1.45
C LEU A 96 -19.45 -13.27 -0.79
N ILE A 97 -19.86 -13.46 0.48
CA ILE A 97 -19.58 -14.65 1.27
C ILE A 97 -20.83 -15.51 1.30
N VAL A 98 -20.98 -16.37 0.30
CA VAL A 98 -22.12 -17.28 0.16
C VAL A 98 -21.62 -18.72 0.21
N PHE A 99 -22.00 -19.45 1.26
CA PHE A 99 -21.78 -20.88 1.37
C PHE A 99 -23.05 -21.61 0.91
N ASN A 100 -22.91 -22.46 -0.11
CA ASN A 100 -23.99 -23.27 -0.63
C ASN A 100 -24.16 -24.56 0.16
N ASN A 101 -23.07 -25.09 0.74
CA ASN A 101 -23.13 -26.25 1.62
C ASN A 101 -23.71 -25.84 2.97
N GLN A 102 -24.79 -26.55 3.38
CA GLN A 102 -25.53 -26.26 4.62
C GLN A 102 -24.62 -26.35 5.86
N ASN A 103 -23.71 -27.31 5.90
CA ASN A 103 -22.82 -27.51 7.06
C ASN A 103 -21.84 -26.34 7.19
N THR A 104 -21.18 -25.94 6.10
CA THR A 104 -20.27 -24.78 6.10
C THR A 104 -21.00 -23.48 6.40
N ASN A 105 -22.21 -23.30 5.89
CA ASN A 105 -23.01 -22.11 6.20
C ASN A 105 -23.43 -22.06 7.68
N ASN A 106 -23.84 -23.20 8.26
CA ASN A 106 -24.15 -23.27 9.67
C ASN A 106 -22.92 -23.00 10.55
N GLU A 107 -21.78 -23.60 10.20
CA GLU A 107 -20.51 -23.35 10.90
C GLU A 107 -20.08 -21.89 10.82
N TYR A 108 -20.19 -21.26 9.67
CA TYR A 108 -19.94 -19.82 9.50
C TYR A 108 -20.84 -19.00 10.44
N ARG A 109 -22.15 -19.22 10.42
CA ARG A 109 -23.11 -18.48 11.26
C ARG A 109 -22.85 -18.65 12.76
N GLN A 110 -22.44 -19.83 13.19
CA GLN A 110 -22.14 -20.12 14.59
C GLN A 110 -20.85 -19.45 15.06
N ASN A 111 -19.85 -19.30 14.19
CA ASN A 111 -18.52 -18.89 14.57
C ASN A 111 -18.19 -17.44 14.24
N ILE A 112 -18.91 -16.78 13.32
CA ILE A 112 -18.60 -15.41 12.90
C ILE A 112 -18.51 -14.43 14.08
N ASN A 113 -19.44 -14.51 15.04
CA ASN A 113 -19.42 -13.63 16.21
C ASN A 113 -18.23 -13.93 17.13
N LYS A 114 -17.84 -15.22 17.27
CA LYS A 114 -16.66 -15.60 18.06
C LYS A 114 -15.37 -15.10 17.43
N TRP A 115 -15.23 -15.22 16.11
CA TRP A 115 -14.07 -14.75 15.38
C TRP A 115 -13.95 -13.24 15.45
N THR A 116 -15.08 -12.53 15.31
CA THR A 116 -15.13 -11.06 15.45
C THR A 116 -14.77 -10.62 16.87
N ALA A 117 -15.32 -11.25 17.90
CA ALA A 117 -14.98 -10.95 19.29
C ALA A 117 -13.49 -11.22 19.58
N PHE A 118 -12.92 -12.31 19.05
CA PHE A 118 -11.49 -12.58 19.15
C PHE A 118 -10.65 -11.48 18.50
N ARG A 119 -11.00 -11.06 17.28
CA ARG A 119 -10.35 -9.93 16.60
C ARG A 119 -10.40 -8.67 17.46
N ASP A 120 -11.58 -8.31 17.93
CA ASP A 120 -11.81 -7.05 18.65
C ASP A 120 -11.12 -7.04 20.02
N SER A 121 -10.95 -8.19 20.66
CA SER A 121 -10.19 -8.31 21.91
C SER A 121 -8.68 -8.04 21.75
N GLY A 122 -8.15 -8.16 20.54
CA GLY A 122 -6.75 -7.86 20.24
C GLY A 122 -6.47 -6.39 19.92
N ARG A 123 -7.51 -5.55 19.81
CA ARG A 123 -7.38 -4.16 19.43
C ARG A 123 -6.92 -3.27 20.58
N ASN A 124 -6.15 -2.25 20.24
CA ASN A 124 -5.69 -1.23 21.17
C ASN A 124 -6.45 0.07 20.93
N THR A 125 -7.55 0.25 21.68
CA THR A 125 -8.41 1.43 21.59
C THR A 125 -7.66 2.74 21.87
N SER A 126 -6.67 2.72 22.78
CA SER A 126 -5.85 3.90 23.04
C SER A 126 -5.04 4.30 21.81
N TRP A 127 -4.55 3.31 21.06
CA TRP A 127 -3.82 3.56 19.82
C TRP A 127 -4.75 4.08 18.72
N GLU A 128 -5.95 3.53 18.58
CA GLU A 128 -6.98 4.00 17.66
C GLU A 128 -7.32 5.47 17.92
N ASN A 129 -7.60 5.82 19.16
CA ASN A 129 -7.91 7.20 19.58
C ASN A 129 -6.77 8.17 19.27
N GLU A 130 -5.53 7.76 19.46
CA GLU A 130 -4.37 8.60 19.17
C GLU A 130 -4.21 8.82 17.67
N ILE A 131 -4.41 7.79 16.83
CA ILE A 131 -4.37 7.92 15.38
C ILE A 131 -5.48 8.85 14.88
N ASP A 132 -6.70 8.75 15.43
CA ASP A 132 -7.79 9.65 15.11
C ASP A 132 -7.46 11.11 15.49
N ALA A 133 -6.89 11.34 16.68
CA ALA A 133 -6.46 12.66 17.10
C ALA A 133 -5.39 13.25 16.17
N LEU A 134 -4.43 12.45 15.73
CA LEU A 134 -3.43 12.87 14.74
C LEU A 134 -4.06 13.22 13.38
N GLN A 135 -5.10 12.50 12.96
CA GLN A 135 -5.85 12.84 11.74
C GLN A 135 -6.53 14.22 11.87
N GLU A 136 -7.21 14.45 12.97
CA GLU A 136 -7.89 15.75 13.18
C GLU A 136 -6.88 16.90 13.22
N GLU A 137 -5.74 16.73 13.89
CA GLU A 137 -4.65 17.71 13.86
C GLU A 137 -4.18 17.98 12.42
N GLY A 138 -4.00 16.95 11.61
CA GLY A 138 -3.61 17.09 10.20
C GLY A 138 -4.66 17.80 9.34
N LYS A 139 -5.97 17.62 9.62
CA LYS A 139 -7.07 18.27 8.89
C LYS A 139 -7.10 19.77 9.09
N THR A 140 -6.72 20.29 10.26
CA THR A 140 -6.73 21.74 10.55
C THR A 140 -5.87 22.53 9.57
N HIS A 141 -4.87 21.89 8.94
CA HIS A 141 -3.99 22.48 7.95
C HIS A 141 -4.40 22.20 6.49
N SER A 142 -5.51 21.47 6.28
CA SER A 142 -6.00 21.08 4.94
C SER A 142 -7.24 21.88 4.58
N THR A 143 -7.07 23.13 4.16
CA THR A 143 -8.15 24.00 3.68
C THR A 143 -8.38 23.84 2.17
N SER A 144 -9.54 24.26 1.66
CA SER A 144 -9.82 24.35 0.21
C SER A 144 -8.75 25.19 -0.52
N THR A 145 -8.27 26.23 0.14
CA THR A 145 -7.19 27.11 -0.33
C THR A 145 -5.88 26.35 -0.55
N PHE A 146 -5.57 25.38 0.32
CA PHE A 146 -4.38 24.53 0.15
C PHE A 146 -4.49 23.65 -1.09
N LYS A 147 -5.64 23.00 -1.32
CA LYS A 147 -5.85 22.16 -2.51
C LYS A 147 -5.63 22.97 -3.79
N THR A 148 -6.23 24.15 -3.87
CA THR A 148 -6.05 25.07 -5.01
C THR A 148 -4.60 25.52 -5.15
N ALA A 149 -3.89 25.77 -4.04
CA ALA A 149 -2.49 26.16 -4.07
C ALA A 149 -1.58 25.02 -4.62
N VAL A 150 -1.81 23.78 -4.19
CA VAL A 150 -1.09 22.62 -4.70
C VAL A 150 -1.34 22.42 -6.19
N GLU A 151 -2.59 22.42 -6.63
CA GLU A 151 -2.95 22.26 -8.04
C GLU A 151 -2.29 23.35 -8.91
N SER A 152 -2.30 24.60 -8.44
CA SER A 152 -1.62 25.72 -9.11
C SER A 152 -0.12 25.52 -9.21
N CYS A 153 0.53 25.11 -8.13
CA CYS A 153 1.98 24.83 -8.14
C CYS A 153 2.32 23.67 -9.08
N VAL A 154 1.57 22.56 -9.02
CA VAL A 154 1.78 21.39 -9.90
C VAL A 154 1.61 21.76 -11.36
N ASN A 155 0.55 22.50 -11.71
CA ASN A 155 0.31 22.95 -13.08
C ASN A 155 1.40 23.90 -13.59
N CYS A 156 1.88 24.76 -12.71
CA CYS A 156 2.97 25.67 -12.99
C CYS A 156 4.27 24.89 -13.32
N PHE A 157 4.61 23.87 -12.55
CA PHE A 157 5.76 23.00 -12.82
C PHE A 157 5.60 22.19 -14.12
N LYS A 158 4.42 21.62 -14.34
CA LYS A 158 4.14 20.82 -15.55
C LYS A 158 4.30 21.64 -16.83
N ASN A 159 3.82 22.88 -16.82
CA ASN A 159 3.79 23.74 -18.01
C ASN A 159 5.06 24.58 -18.20
N LYS A 160 6.06 24.48 -17.31
CA LYS A 160 7.26 25.32 -17.29
C LYS A 160 6.98 26.84 -17.34
N THR A 161 5.77 27.25 -16.92
CA THR A 161 5.30 28.63 -16.93
C THR A 161 5.54 29.35 -15.60
N CYS A 162 6.26 28.72 -14.68
CA CYS A 162 6.48 29.25 -13.34
C CYS A 162 7.34 30.50 -13.37
N ASN A 163 6.73 31.63 -13.18
CA ASN A 163 7.47 32.80 -12.70
C ASN A 163 7.53 32.73 -11.17
N LYS A 164 8.63 32.19 -10.64
CA LYS A 164 8.86 31.95 -9.21
C LYS A 164 8.86 33.23 -8.36
N THR A 165 8.87 34.38 -9.00
CA THR A 165 8.92 35.70 -8.33
C THR A 165 7.56 36.36 -8.21
N THR A 166 6.49 35.80 -8.83
CA THR A 166 5.16 36.39 -8.70
C THR A 166 4.65 36.27 -7.25
N PRO A 167 4.02 37.32 -6.69
CA PRO A 167 3.48 37.29 -5.33
C PRO A 167 2.49 36.12 -5.11
N ASP A 168 1.69 35.79 -6.13
CA ASP A 168 0.73 34.67 -6.09
C ASP A 168 1.45 33.31 -5.96
N TYR A 169 2.53 33.10 -6.72
CA TYR A 169 3.33 31.86 -6.59
C TYR A 169 3.98 31.78 -5.22
N VAL A 170 4.56 32.87 -4.73
CA VAL A 170 5.25 32.91 -3.43
C VAL A 170 4.28 32.58 -2.29
N SER A 171 3.07 33.16 -2.30
CA SER A 171 2.08 32.89 -1.27
C SER A 171 1.58 31.44 -1.30
N LYS A 172 1.31 30.88 -2.48
CA LYS A 172 0.89 29.49 -2.66
C LYS A 172 2.00 28.51 -2.25
N TYR A 173 3.24 28.80 -2.61
CA TYR A 173 4.38 27.97 -2.23
C TYR A 173 4.62 27.98 -0.71
N LYS A 174 4.39 29.13 -0.05
CA LYS A 174 4.46 29.24 1.40
C LYS A 174 3.42 28.33 2.07
N LEU A 175 2.16 28.37 1.61
CA LEU A 175 1.09 27.49 2.12
C LEU A 175 1.45 26.00 1.96
N VAL A 176 2.00 25.62 0.81
CA VAL A 176 2.43 24.24 0.58
C VAL A 176 3.53 23.83 1.57
N LYS A 177 4.52 24.69 1.79
CA LYS A 177 5.59 24.43 2.77
C LYS A 177 5.09 24.35 4.22
N GLU A 178 4.17 25.21 4.61
CA GLU A 178 3.57 25.17 5.94
C GLU A 178 2.81 23.85 6.16
N LYS A 179 2.04 23.40 5.17
CA LYS A 179 1.36 22.11 5.23
C LYS A 179 2.35 20.94 5.31
N MET A 180 3.38 20.93 4.47
CA MET A 180 4.41 19.88 4.52
C MET A 180 5.06 19.81 5.90
N LYS A 181 5.35 20.98 6.51
CA LYS A 181 5.88 21.03 7.88
C LYS A 181 4.90 20.45 8.90
N ALA A 182 3.62 20.78 8.80
CA ALA A 182 2.57 20.24 9.68
C ALA A 182 2.44 18.72 9.50
N ASP A 183 2.43 18.22 8.26
CA ASP A 183 2.39 16.79 7.97
C ASP A 183 3.61 16.06 8.57
N SER A 184 4.81 16.66 8.49
CA SER A 184 6.01 16.10 9.10
C SER A 184 5.94 16.03 10.62
N ILE A 185 5.32 17.02 11.26
CA ILE A 185 5.10 17.00 12.71
C ILE A 185 4.13 15.87 13.08
N THR A 186 3.01 15.76 12.39
CA THR A 186 2.00 14.70 12.61
C THR A 186 2.60 13.31 12.41
N ALA A 187 3.38 13.12 11.34
CA ALA A 187 4.05 11.86 11.09
C ALA A 187 5.13 11.54 12.13
N SER A 188 5.88 12.55 12.61
CA SER A 188 6.86 12.36 13.68
C SER A 188 6.20 11.91 15.00
N LYS A 189 5.02 12.44 15.32
CA LYS A 189 4.21 11.98 16.46
C LYS A 189 3.76 10.53 16.25
N LEU A 190 3.20 10.19 15.10
CA LEU A 190 2.82 8.82 14.75
C LEU A 190 4.00 7.86 14.93
N LEU A 191 5.18 8.23 14.41
CA LEU A 191 6.40 7.42 14.55
C LEU A 191 6.88 7.29 15.99
N ALA A 192 6.70 8.32 16.82
CA ALA A 192 7.01 8.24 18.23
C ALA A 192 6.10 7.22 18.94
N SER A 193 4.80 7.27 18.65
CA SER A 193 3.79 6.39 19.24
C SER A 193 3.94 4.93 18.80
N THR A 194 4.50 4.68 17.61
CA THR A 194 4.83 3.30 17.19
C THR A 194 5.83 2.60 18.09
N LYS A 195 6.65 3.34 18.85
CA LYS A 195 7.57 2.75 19.84
C LYS A 195 6.83 2.17 21.03
N GLN A 196 5.72 2.78 21.40
CA GLN A 196 4.91 2.36 22.55
C GLN A 196 3.90 1.27 22.15
N PHE A 197 3.20 1.45 21.04
CA PHE A 197 2.05 0.64 20.64
C PHE A 197 2.37 -0.38 19.55
N GLY A 198 3.54 -0.29 18.92
CA GLY A 198 3.86 -1.03 17.72
C GLY A 198 3.37 -0.35 16.44
N PHE A 199 3.77 -0.89 15.27
CA PHE A 199 3.34 -0.35 13.99
C PHE A 199 1.84 -0.59 13.77
N PRO A 200 1.05 0.44 13.33
CA PRO A 200 -0.39 0.28 13.11
C PRO A 200 -0.67 -0.80 12.05
N ASN A 201 -1.35 -1.84 12.48
CA ASN A 201 -1.73 -2.96 11.62
C ASN A 201 -3.12 -3.46 12.02
N MET A 202 -3.76 -4.25 11.16
CA MET A 202 -5.15 -4.66 11.33
C MET A 202 -5.42 -5.55 12.57
N LYS A 203 -4.39 -6.07 13.24
CA LYS A 203 -4.53 -6.77 14.52
C LYS A 203 -4.61 -5.81 15.70
N LEU A 204 -3.91 -4.69 15.62
CA LEU A 204 -3.78 -3.71 16.72
C LEU A 204 -4.82 -2.60 16.64
N VAL A 205 -5.19 -2.19 15.44
CA VAL A 205 -6.13 -1.11 15.18
C VAL A 205 -7.07 -1.51 14.05
N ASN A 206 -8.22 -0.86 13.96
CA ASN A 206 -9.15 -1.19 12.89
C ASN A 206 -8.67 -0.69 11.51
N LYS A 207 -9.40 -1.07 10.47
CA LYS A 207 -9.08 -0.73 9.08
C LYS A 207 -8.97 0.78 8.84
N LYS A 208 -9.86 1.57 9.46
CA LYS A 208 -9.90 3.03 9.30
C LYS A 208 -8.59 3.65 9.80
N GLU A 209 -8.16 3.29 11.00
CA GLU A 209 -6.93 3.82 11.60
C GLU A 209 -5.68 3.33 10.87
N CYS A 210 -5.66 2.12 10.35
CA CYS A 210 -4.60 1.67 9.42
C CYS A 210 -4.51 2.57 8.18
N ALA A 211 -5.63 2.94 7.57
CA ALA A 211 -5.66 3.81 6.40
C ALA A 211 -5.21 5.24 6.75
N ILE A 212 -5.63 5.76 7.90
CA ILE A 212 -5.19 7.07 8.40
C ILE A 212 -3.67 7.09 8.60
N ALA A 213 -3.13 6.13 9.33
CA ALA A 213 -1.70 6.04 9.60
C ALA A 213 -0.87 5.97 8.30
N ARG A 214 -1.33 5.21 7.31
CA ARG A 214 -0.70 5.17 5.98
C ARG A 214 -0.73 6.51 5.28
N THR A 215 -1.87 7.21 5.33
CA THR A 215 -2.00 8.54 4.73
C THR A 215 -1.04 9.53 5.37
N ILE A 216 -0.92 9.50 6.70
CA ILE A 216 0.06 10.31 7.44
C ILE A 216 1.49 9.98 6.98
N LEU A 217 1.84 8.72 6.86
CA LEU A 217 3.18 8.30 6.42
C LEU A 217 3.46 8.65 4.96
N LEU A 218 2.48 8.56 4.07
CA LEU A 218 2.61 8.99 2.68
C LEU A 218 2.83 10.50 2.54
N ASN A 219 2.28 11.29 3.44
CA ASN A 219 2.44 12.75 3.47
C ASN A 219 3.64 13.19 4.32
N TYR A 220 4.31 12.24 4.95
CA TYR A 220 5.53 12.53 5.71
C TYR A 220 6.59 13.10 4.79
N ASP A 221 7.34 14.00 5.39
CA ASP A 221 8.31 14.84 4.76
C ASP A 221 9.08 14.17 3.63
N CYS A 222 8.88 14.74 2.49
CA CYS A 222 9.66 14.49 1.30
C CYS A 222 11.05 15.15 1.39
N ASP A 223 11.37 15.82 2.51
CA ASP A 223 12.69 16.38 2.74
C ASP A 223 13.66 15.27 3.15
N LYS A 224 14.68 15.11 2.37
CA LYS A 224 15.91 14.32 2.55
C LYS A 224 15.85 13.14 3.52
N LYS A 225 16.38 12.00 3.05
CA LYS A 225 16.78 10.81 3.78
C LYS A 225 16.45 10.81 5.28
N ASN A 226 15.30 10.32 5.64
CA ASN A 226 15.01 10.05 7.05
C ASN A 226 15.29 8.56 7.32
N GLU A 227 16.54 8.25 7.66
CA GLU A 227 16.99 6.88 7.88
C GLU A 227 16.15 6.14 8.94
N ARG A 228 15.65 6.86 9.95
CA ARG A 228 14.77 6.25 10.98
C ARG A 228 13.43 5.81 10.42
N LEU A 229 12.86 6.56 9.49
CA LEU A 229 11.62 6.15 8.84
C LEU A 229 11.85 4.96 7.93
N ASP A 230 12.95 4.95 7.18
CA ASP A 230 13.29 3.86 6.27
C ASP A 230 13.47 2.54 7.03
N ASP A 231 14.19 2.55 8.14
CA ASP A 231 14.38 1.38 9.00
C ASP A 231 13.05 0.89 9.58
N LEU A 232 12.19 1.80 10.04
CA LEU A 232 10.88 1.46 10.57
C LEU A 232 9.97 0.86 9.50
N LEU A 233 9.91 1.48 8.33
CA LEU A 233 9.10 0.98 7.21
C LEU A 233 9.62 -0.37 6.72
N PHE A 234 10.94 -0.52 6.64
CA PHE A 234 11.54 -1.79 6.24
C PHE A 234 11.27 -2.89 7.27
N LYS A 235 11.33 -2.58 8.56
CA LYS A 235 10.93 -3.50 9.62
C LYS A 235 9.44 -3.86 9.51
N ALA A 236 8.56 -2.87 9.35
CA ALA A 236 7.13 -3.11 9.18
C ALA A 236 6.81 -3.94 7.93
N LEU A 237 7.59 -3.77 6.85
CA LEU A 237 7.51 -4.59 5.65
C LEU A 237 7.85 -6.05 5.95
N ASN A 238 9.00 -6.31 6.59
CA ASN A 238 9.45 -7.68 6.93
C ASN A 238 8.51 -8.38 7.92
N GLU A 239 7.86 -7.62 8.79
CA GLU A 239 6.87 -8.13 9.74
C GLU A 239 5.48 -8.32 9.11
N GLY A 240 5.29 -7.98 7.82
CA GLY A 240 4.02 -8.11 7.10
C GLY A 240 2.95 -7.08 7.50
N TYR A 241 3.31 -6.03 8.22
CA TYR A 241 2.38 -4.96 8.64
C TYR A 241 2.05 -4.00 7.51
N ILE A 242 2.95 -3.84 6.57
CA ILE A 242 2.71 -3.07 5.35
C ILE A 242 2.99 -3.93 4.11
N SER A 243 2.32 -3.59 3.02
CA SER A 243 2.57 -4.28 1.75
C SER A 243 3.84 -3.77 1.07
N PRO A 244 4.50 -4.59 0.22
CA PRO A 244 5.58 -4.13 -0.64
C PRO A 244 5.21 -2.91 -1.49
N SER A 245 3.97 -2.85 -1.99
CA SER A 245 3.48 -1.71 -2.77
C SER A 245 3.44 -0.43 -1.95
N PHE A 246 2.93 -0.48 -0.71
CA PHE A 246 2.91 0.70 0.15
C PHE A 246 4.33 1.20 0.49
N TYR A 247 5.24 0.27 0.83
CA TYR A 247 6.65 0.61 1.05
C TYR A 247 7.25 1.33 -0.15
N ALA A 248 7.07 0.75 -1.34
CA ALA A 248 7.56 1.32 -2.59
C ALA A 248 6.96 2.70 -2.89
N GLN A 249 5.65 2.89 -2.63
CA GLN A 249 4.98 4.19 -2.81
C GLN A 249 5.59 5.29 -1.93
N VAL A 250 5.90 4.99 -0.66
CA VAL A 250 6.52 5.97 0.25
C VAL A 250 7.91 6.37 -0.28
N ILE A 251 8.73 5.39 -0.66
CA ILE A 251 10.09 5.65 -1.17
C ILE A 251 10.05 6.41 -2.50
N ASP A 252 9.23 5.96 -3.44
CA ASP A 252 9.13 6.58 -4.76
C ASP A 252 8.57 8.01 -4.68
N ARG A 253 7.55 8.23 -3.83
CA ARG A 253 7.01 9.58 -3.60
C ARG A 253 8.06 10.51 -3.08
N ARG A 254 8.84 10.11 -2.07
CA ARG A 254 9.94 10.90 -1.54
C ARG A 254 11.00 11.22 -2.61
N ASN A 255 11.38 10.23 -3.39
CA ASN A 255 12.34 10.43 -4.47
C ASN A 255 11.84 11.46 -5.49
N VAL A 256 10.59 11.33 -5.93
CA VAL A 256 9.98 12.26 -6.90
C VAL A 256 9.91 13.68 -6.34
N MET A 257 9.53 13.85 -5.09
CA MET A 257 9.44 15.18 -4.45
C MET A 257 10.82 15.84 -4.30
N ASN A 258 11.87 15.05 -4.20
CA ASN A 258 13.27 15.52 -4.21
C ASN A 258 13.88 15.65 -5.62
N GLY A 259 13.08 15.51 -6.67
CA GLY A 259 13.54 15.58 -8.06
C GLY A 259 14.35 14.37 -8.52
N LEU A 260 14.32 13.28 -7.74
CA LEU A 260 15.00 12.03 -8.06
C LEU A 260 14.08 11.11 -8.90
N THR A 261 14.67 10.09 -9.48
CA THR A 261 13.93 9.04 -10.20
C THR A 261 13.29 8.07 -9.19
N PRO A 262 12.03 7.67 -9.41
CA PRO A 262 11.42 6.57 -8.66
C PRO A 262 12.30 5.33 -8.71
N GLU A 263 12.33 4.55 -7.64
CA GLU A 263 13.10 3.32 -7.58
C GLU A 263 12.31 2.09 -8.02
N PHE A 264 11.07 2.03 -7.58
CA PHE A 264 10.18 0.89 -7.79
C PHE A 264 9.13 1.14 -8.86
N TYR A 265 8.93 2.39 -9.24
CA TYR A 265 7.91 2.85 -10.19
C TYR A 265 6.49 2.41 -9.79
N GLU A 266 6.19 2.44 -8.48
CA GLU A 266 4.82 2.31 -8.02
C GLU A 266 3.99 3.55 -8.40
N PRO A 267 2.69 3.39 -8.66
CA PRO A 267 1.82 4.51 -8.97
C PRO A 267 1.82 5.56 -7.87
N ILE A 268 2.13 6.79 -8.25
CA ILE A 268 2.09 7.96 -7.36
C ILE A 268 1.07 8.93 -7.92
N THR A 269 0.09 9.32 -7.10
CA THR A 269 -0.95 10.27 -7.51
C THR A 269 -0.34 11.55 -8.05
N GLY A 270 -0.71 11.92 -9.26
CA GLY A 270 -0.24 13.14 -9.95
C GLY A 270 1.15 13.04 -10.58
N TYR A 271 1.79 11.86 -10.56
CA TYR A 271 3.06 11.63 -11.21
C TYR A 271 2.96 10.50 -12.23
N GLU A 272 3.15 10.85 -13.50
CA GLU A 272 3.26 9.89 -14.59
C GLU A 272 4.68 9.96 -15.17
N LYS A 273 5.42 8.89 -15.06
CA LYS A 273 6.72 8.78 -15.71
C LYS A 273 6.76 7.59 -16.64
N THR A 274 7.36 7.79 -17.76
CA THR A 274 7.66 6.74 -18.71
C THR A 274 8.84 5.91 -18.21
N ILE A 275 8.63 4.62 -18.01
CA ILE A 275 9.69 3.66 -17.73
C ILE A 275 10.36 3.31 -19.07
N GLY A 276 11.48 3.93 -19.36
CA GLY A 276 12.27 3.61 -20.55
C GLY A 276 13.33 2.56 -20.24
N LYS A 277 14.59 2.99 -20.37
CA LYS A 277 15.78 2.14 -20.14
C LYS A 277 15.92 1.62 -18.69
N ASP A 278 15.18 2.22 -17.73
CA ASP A 278 15.27 1.90 -16.32
C ASP A 278 14.44 0.67 -15.91
N LEU A 279 13.69 0.05 -16.84
CA LEU A 279 12.79 -1.07 -16.55
C LEU A 279 13.50 -2.26 -15.88
N ILE A 280 14.69 -2.60 -16.36
CA ILE A 280 15.46 -3.73 -15.80
C ILE A 280 15.89 -3.39 -14.37
N ILE A 281 16.38 -2.19 -14.14
CA ILE A 281 16.82 -1.73 -12.81
C ILE A 281 15.62 -1.70 -11.85
N ALA A 282 14.50 -1.11 -12.28
CA ALA A 282 13.27 -1.07 -11.51
C ALA A 282 12.77 -2.49 -11.16
N ASN A 283 12.72 -3.40 -12.12
CA ASN A 283 12.28 -4.76 -11.89
C ASN A 283 13.22 -5.55 -10.94
N ASN A 284 14.53 -5.31 -11.01
CA ASN A 284 15.45 -5.90 -10.05
C ASN A 284 15.18 -5.39 -8.63
N LYS A 285 14.99 -4.08 -8.45
CA LYS A 285 14.64 -3.49 -7.15
C LYS A 285 13.29 -3.98 -6.64
N ARG A 286 12.29 -4.09 -7.51
CA ARG A 286 10.96 -4.63 -7.16
C ARG A 286 11.05 -6.04 -6.58
N LYS A 287 11.88 -6.88 -7.18
CA LYS A 287 12.12 -8.25 -6.67
C LYS A 287 12.72 -8.27 -5.27
N THR A 288 13.58 -7.32 -4.92
CA THR A 288 14.22 -7.28 -3.58
C THR A 288 13.26 -7.04 -2.43
N ILE A 289 12.05 -6.58 -2.71
CA ILE A 289 10.98 -6.32 -1.72
C ILE A 289 9.70 -7.13 -1.99
N GLY A 290 9.77 -8.14 -2.84
CA GLY A 290 8.63 -9.01 -3.13
C GLY A 290 7.57 -8.42 -4.07
N LEU A 291 7.86 -7.34 -4.79
CA LEU A 291 6.97 -6.81 -5.83
C LEU A 291 7.10 -7.60 -7.13
N TYR A 292 5.97 -7.76 -7.83
CA TYR A 292 5.99 -8.32 -9.19
C TYR A 292 6.68 -7.38 -10.18
N THR A 293 7.22 -7.97 -11.25
CA THR A 293 7.88 -7.22 -12.31
C THR A 293 6.85 -6.47 -13.18
N ILE A 294 7.23 -5.27 -13.59
CA ILE A 294 6.45 -4.49 -14.56
C ILE A 294 6.65 -5.12 -15.93
N ILE A 295 5.54 -5.43 -16.59
CA ILE A 295 5.51 -5.94 -17.98
C ILE A 295 4.93 -4.82 -18.84
N LEU A 296 5.73 -4.29 -19.75
CA LEU A 296 5.20 -3.33 -20.72
C LEU A 296 4.28 -4.06 -21.71
N PRO A 297 3.15 -3.44 -22.12
CA PRO A 297 2.33 -3.97 -23.19
C PRO A 297 3.19 -4.20 -24.43
N LYS A 298 3.03 -5.34 -25.10
CA LYS A 298 3.66 -5.55 -26.40
C LYS A 298 3.10 -4.47 -27.34
N ALA A 299 3.99 -3.67 -27.95
CA ALA A 299 3.59 -2.75 -28.98
C ALA A 299 2.81 -3.53 -30.07
N THR A 300 1.54 -3.19 -30.25
CA THR A 300 0.79 -3.73 -31.39
C THR A 300 1.43 -3.22 -32.67
N ALA A 301 1.68 -4.09 -33.62
CA ALA A 301 2.51 -3.86 -34.81
C ALA A 301 2.04 -2.71 -35.72
N LYS A 302 1.10 -1.88 -35.31
CA LYS A 302 0.55 -0.71 -36.01
C LYS A 302 0.87 0.65 -35.41
N GLU A 303 1.49 0.70 -34.21
CA GLU A 303 1.88 1.97 -33.61
C GLU A 303 3.37 2.21 -33.83
N LYS A 304 3.72 3.37 -34.39
CA LYS A 304 5.11 3.85 -34.44
C LYS A 304 5.66 3.79 -33.03
N PRO A 305 6.94 3.41 -32.81
CA PRO A 305 7.51 3.32 -31.49
C PRO A 305 7.35 4.66 -30.80
N VAL A 306 6.37 4.71 -29.89
CA VAL A 306 6.22 5.85 -28.97
C VAL A 306 7.41 5.77 -28.04
N ALA A 307 8.29 6.75 -28.12
CA ALA A 307 9.43 6.85 -27.23
C ALA A 307 8.93 6.92 -25.78
N GLY A 308 8.94 5.77 -25.11
CA GLY A 308 8.51 5.56 -23.74
C GLY A 308 7.03 5.19 -23.58
N ALA A 309 6.76 3.95 -23.21
CA ALA A 309 5.42 3.54 -22.81
C ALA A 309 5.04 4.21 -21.48
N LYS A 310 3.90 4.89 -21.45
CA LYS A 310 3.30 5.30 -20.17
C LYS A 310 2.94 4.04 -19.41
N VAL A 311 3.38 3.92 -18.15
CA VAL A 311 2.80 2.95 -17.23
C VAL A 311 1.37 3.41 -17.05
N GLY A 312 0.46 2.77 -17.75
CA GLY A 312 -0.96 3.04 -17.59
C GLY A 312 -1.31 2.78 -16.14
N THR A 313 -1.65 3.81 -15.44
CA THR A 313 -2.37 3.73 -14.20
C THR A 313 -3.80 3.31 -14.56
N THR A 314 -4.01 2.06 -14.96
CA THR A 314 -5.25 1.44 -14.53
C THR A 314 -5.07 1.30 -13.02
N ALA A 315 -5.22 2.44 -12.36
CA ALA A 315 -5.43 2.51 -10.94
C ALA A 315 -6.79 1.85 -10.70
N ASP A 316 -6.81 0.52 -10.70
CA ASP A 316 -7.71 -0.26 -9.89
C ASP A 316 -7.29 -0.01 -8.44
N THR A 317 -7.30 1.27 -8.02
CA THR A 317 -7.11 1.72 -6.64
C THR A 317 -8.17 1.12 -5.73
N ASN A 318 -9.27 0.61 -6.30
CA ASN A 318 -10.38 -0.01 -5.55
C ASN A 318 -10.12 -1.45 -5.07
N LEU A 319 -9.04 -2.12 -5.46
CA LEU A 319 -8.71 -3.49 -5.02
C LEU A 319 -7.62 -3.54 -3.95
N TYR A 320 -6.99 -2.41 -3.65
CA TYR A 320 -5.99 -2.28 -2.58
C TYR A 320 -6.52 -1.50 -1.37
N ASP A 321 -7.83 -1.21 -1.35
CA ASP A 321 -8.47 -0.67 -0.16
C ASP A 321 -8.43 -1.74 0.94
N TYR A 322 -7.52 -1.52 1.86
CA TYR A 322 -7.64 -2.08 3.20
C TYR A 322 -8.73 -1.37 3.93
#